data_ff8b20f7ad35a8410b9bd377dd0d2cdc
#
_entry.id   ff8b20f7ad35a8410b9bd377dd0d2cdc
#
_cell.length_a   1.000
_cell.length_b   1.000
_cell.length_c   1.000
_cell.angle_alpha   90.00
_cell.angle_beta   90.00
_cell.angle_gamma   90.00
#
_symmetry.space_group_name_H-M   'P 1'
#
loop_
_entity.id
_entity.type
_entity.pdbx_description
1 polymer ?
#
loop_
_entity_poly.entity_id
_entity_poly.type
_entity_poly.pdbx_seq_one_letter_code
_entity_poly.pdbx_strand_id
1 'polypeptide(L)'
;MNITKKPQTKKRNVLRIYATSGETAAACAIVGRLRHLGLKVAACKAAGVSLRRDVLAMEDAGAKYTMIFSDLGIVTTTSKNGPALARSLLTSMSEKKPDVIVLELGDGLLGTYGVEAILADKKIKESLTAVVLCANDPVSAWGGAKILREKFDIEPAVVTGPATDNDVGIQQIADRLALPGINALSSGFVLGDKIAEILGRDLS
;
A
#
# COMPACT_ATOMS: atom_id res chain seq x y z
N MET A 1 -25.85 -34.65 -15.61
CA MET A 1 -24.57 -34.63 -14.88
C MET A 1 -24.25 -33.16 -14.53
N ASN A 2 -24.71 -32.69 -13.34
CA ASN A 2 -24.56 -31.30 -12.90
C ASN A 2 -23.17 -31.11 -12.31
N ILE A 3 -22.31 -30.43 -13.04
CA ILE A 3 -21.01 -30.03 -12.54
C ILE A 3 -21.22 -28.78 -11.64
N THR A 4 -21.34 -29.03 -10.35
CA THR A 4 -21.34 -27.96 -9.33
C THR A 4 -20.00 -27.19 -9.42
N LYS A 5 -20.02 -25.99 -10.01
CA LYS A 5 -18.90 -25.05 -9.91
C LYS A 5 -18.59 -24.81 -8.43
N LYS A 6 -17.43 -25.28 -7.96
CA LYS A 6 -16.88 -24.88 -6.66
C LYS A 6 -16.90 -23.36 -6.57
N PRO A 7 -17.36 -22.77 -5.46
CA PRO A 7 -17.28 -21.32 -5.29
C PRO A 7 -15.82 -20.91 -5.38
N GLN A 8 -15.50 -20.06 -6.34
CA GLN A 8 -14.20 -19.38 -6.39
C GLN A 8 -14.08 -18.56 -5.10
N THR A 9 -13.19 -18.96 -4.22
CA THR A 9 -12.80 -18.13 -3.07
C THR A 9 -12.28 -16.82 -3.61
N LYS A 10 -13.05 -15.73 -3.45
CA LYS A 10 -12.65 -14.37 -3.82
C LYS A 10 -11.29 -14.11 -3.17
N LYS A 11 -10.21 -14.07 -3.96
CA LYS A 11 -8.90 -13.65 -3.48
C LYS A 11 -9.08 -12.27 -2.85
N ARG A 12 -8.75 -12.13 -1.57
CA ARG A 12 -8.81 -10.84 -0.88
C ARG A 12 -7.72 -9.95 -1.45
N ASN A 13 -8.09 -8.77 -1.88
CA ASN A 13 -7.15 -7.82 -2.44
C ASN A 13 -6.34 -7.17 -1.32
N VAL A 14 -5.04 -7.38 -1.30
CA VAL A 14 -4.11 -6.72 -0.38
C VAL A 14 -3.35 -5.66 -1.16
N LEU A 15 -3.69 -4.39 -0.92
CA LEU A 15 -2.95 -3.25 -1.44
C LEU A 15 -1.84 -2.90 -0.47
N ARG A 16 -0.67 -2.55 -0.97
CA ARG A 16 0.44 -2.06 -0.16
C ARG A 16 0.94 -0.73 -0.66
N ILE A 17 1.21 0.15 0.30
CA ILE A 17 1.76 1.47 0.05
C ILE A 17 3.17 1.49 0.60
N TYR A 18 4.14 1.74 -0.27
CA TYR A 18 5.53 1.92 0.10
C TYR A 18 5.90 3.38 -0.02
N ALA A 19 6.65 3.86 0.95
CA ALA A 19 7.02 5.24 0.93
C ALA A 19 8.42 5.52 1.47
N THR A 20 9.01 6.56 0.91
CA THR A 20 10.10 7.31 1.54
C THR A 20 9.58 8.61 2.16
N SER A 21 8.38 9.07 1.75
CA SER A 21 7.67 10.25 2.30
C SER A 21 6.26 10.32 1.72
N GLY A 22 5.28 10.73 2.54
CA GLY A 22 3.89 10.91 2.10
C GLY A 22 3.04 9.64 2.08
N GLU A 23 3.50 8.55 2.71
CA GLU A 23 2.79 7.26 2.75
C GLU A 23 1.42 7.35 3.40
N THR A 24 1.33 8.02 4.55
CA THR A 24 0.06 8.16 5.27
C THR A 24 -0.94 8.96 4.46
N ALA A 25 -0.50 10.04 3.76
CA ALA A 25 -1.37 10.82 2.88
C ALA A 25 -1.88 9.97 1.71
N ALA A 26 -1.02 9.17 1.09
CA ALA A 26 -1.41 8.26 0.03
C ALA A 26 -2.37 7.17 0.53
N ALA A 27 -2.11 6.59 1.71
CA ALA A 27 -2.99 5.63 2.34
C ALA A 27 -4.38 6.24 2.60
N CYS A 28 -4.44 7.43 3.19
CA CYS A 28 -5.69 8.14 3.46
C CYS A 28 -6.46 8.46 2.17
N ALA A 29 -5.80 8.95 1.13
CA ALA A 29 -6.44 9.24 -0.15
C ALA A 29 -7.08 7.98 -0.78
N ILE A 30 -6.35 6.87 -0.78
CA ILE A 30 -6.83 5.59 -1.30
C ILE A 30 -7.97 5.05 -0.44
N VAL A 31 -7.82 5.03 0.89
CA VAL A 31 -8.88 4.59 1.83
C VAL A 31 -10.15 5.40 1.61
N GLY A 32 -10.05 6.73 1.56
CA GLY A 32 -11.18 7.63 1.39
C GLY A 32 -11.94 7.35 0.09
N ARG A 33 -11.21 7.20 -1.03
CA ARG A 33 -11.85 6.93 -2.32
C ARG A 33 -12.47 5.52 -2.38
N LEU A 34 -11.77 4.49 -1.92
CA LEU A 34 -12.31 3.12 -1.91
C LEU A 34 -13.55 3.00 -1.02
N ARG A 35 -13.56 3.70 0.14
CA ARG A 35 -14.75 3.79 0.98
C ARG A 35 -15.90 4.50 0.26
N HIS A 36 -15.62 5.60 -0.45
CA HIS A 36 -16.62 6.34 -1.23
C HIS A 36 -17.25 5.46 -2.33
N LEU A 37 -16.49 4.54 -2.90
CA LEU A 37 -16.96 3.51 -3.83
C LEU A 37 -17.69 2.34 -3.14
N GLY A 38 -18.02 2.47 -1.85
CA GLY A 38 -18.77 1.48 -1.08
C GLY A 38 -17.98 0.27 -0.60
N LEU A 39 -16.64 0.28 -0.72
CA LEU A 39 -15.81 -0.83 -0.28
C LEU A 39 -15.56 -0.79 1.24
N LYS A 40 -15.54 -1.96 1.84
CA LYS A 40 -15.13 -2.15 3.23
C LYS A 40 -13.61 -2.23 3.30
N VAL A 41 -12.97 -1.15 3.71
CA VAL A 41 -11.52 -1.03 3.77
C VAL A 41 -11.03 -1.33 5.20
N ALA A 42 -9.99 -2.15 5.31
CA ALA A 42 -9.15 -2.25 6.50
C ALA A 42 -7.78 -1.61 6.20
N ALA A 43 -7.17 -0.97 7.18
CA ALA A 43 -5.88 -0.34 7.01
C ALA A 43 -4.94 -0.68 8.18
N CYS A 44 -3.65 -0.89 7.89
CA CYS A 44 -2.69 -1.15 8.95
C CYS A 44 -1.30 -0.61 8.60
N LYS A 45 -0.54 -0.25 9.65
CA LYS A 45 0.87 0.11 9.54
C LYS A 45 1.73 -1.05 10.02
N ALA A 46 2.58 -1.58 9.13
CA ALA A 46 3.35 -2.78 9.38
C ALA A 46 4.86 -2.57 9.51
N ALA A 47 5.36 -1.38 9.25
CA ALA A 47 6.79 -1.05 9.43
C ALA A 47 6.99 0.38 9.90
N GLY A 48 8.14 0.63 10.53
CA GLY A 48 8.57 1.94 10.98
C GLY A 48 8.52 2.12 12.49
N VAL A 49 8.35 3.38 12.91
CA VAL A 49 8.11 3.77 14.30
C VAL A 49 6.62 3.79 14.58
N SER A 50 6.22 3.32 15.77
CA SER A 50 4.82 3.28 16.17
C SER A 50 4.29 4.69 16.45
N LEU A 51 3.61 5.28 15.46
CA LEU A 51 2.89 6.53 15.60
C LEU A 51 1.40 6.25 15.37
N ARG A 52 0.64 6.23 16.44
CA ARG A 52 -0.82 5.93 16.40
C ARG A 52 -1.59 6.89 15.51
N ARG A 53 -1.14 8.13 15.38
CA ARG A 53 -1.74 9.12 14.47
C ARG A 53 -1.87 8.65 13.03
N ASP A 54 -0.96 7.78 12.55
CA ASP A 54 -0.97 7.32 11.16
C ASP A 54 -2.19 6.41 10.90
N VAL A 55 -2.47 5.49 11.80
CA VAL A 55 -3.65 4.61 11.67
C VAL A 55 -4.94 5.34 12.01
N LEU A 56 -4.92 6.33 12.91
CA LEU A 56 -6.07 7.19 13.18
C LEU A 56 -6.41 8.05 11.95
N ALA A 57 -5.43 8.60 11.25
CA ALA A 57 -5.67 9.32 9.99
C ALA A 57 -6.33 8.43 8.92
N MET A 58 -5.94 7.16 8.82
CA MET A 58 -6.61 6.21 7.93
C MET A 58 -8.03 5.86 8.38
N GLU A 59 -8.29 5.85 9.71
CA GLU A 59 -9.63 5.68 10.28
C GLU A 59 -10.51 6.88 9.96
N ASP A 60 -10.00 8.10 10.15
CA ASP A 60 -10.69 9.35 9.80
C ASP A 60 -10.99 9.42 8.29
N ALA A 61 -10.10 8.89 7.44
CA ALA A 61 -10.33 8.74 6.01
C ALA A 61 -11.42 7.70 5.68
N GLY A 62 -11.82 6.87 6.64
CA GLY A 62 -12.94 5.93 6.54
C GLY A 62 -12.57 4.46 6.50
N ALA A 63 -11.35 4.08 6.90
CA ALA A 63 -11.04 2.68 7.15
C ALA A 63 -11.93 2.14 8.27
N LYS A 64 -12.62 1.02 8.01
CA LYS A 64 -13.53 0.42 8.98
C LYS A 64 -12.80 -0.28 10.13
N TYR A 65 -11.59 -0.75 9.86
CA TYR A 65 -10.72 -1.41 10.82
C TYR A 65 -9.31 -0.90 10.61
N THR A 66 -8.68 -0.54 11.70
CA THR A 66 -7.28 -0.11 11.70
C THR A 66 -6.48 -0.92 12.71
N MET A 67 -5.19 -1.10 12.44
CA MET A 67 -4.26 -1.77 13.34
C MET A 67 -2.82 -1.30 13.06
N ILE A 68 -2.01 -1.24 14.10
CA ILE A 68 -0.58 -0.94 14.01
C ILE A 68 0.21 -2.06 14.71
N PHE A 69 1.46 -2.26 14.32
CA PHE A 69 2.29 -3.33 14.90
C PHE A 69 2.47 -3.21 16.43
N SER A 70 2.31 -2.01 17.04
CA SER A 70 2.33 -1.87 18.50
C SER A 70 1.10 -2.49 19.19
N ASP A 71 0.01 -2.71 18.50
CA ASP A 71 -1.14 -3.47 19.02
C ASP A 71 -0.78 -4.96 19.24
N LEU A 72 0.35 -5.41 18.65
CA LEU A 72 0.96 -6.72 18.87
C LEU A 72 2.10 -6.69 19.89
N GLY A 73 2.25 -5.59 20.67
CA GLY A 73 3.24 -5.45 21.73
C GLY A 73 4.64 -5.06 21.26
N ILE A 74 4.80 -4.61 20.00
CA ILE A 74 6.10 -4.24 19.42
C ILE A 74 6.17 -2.72 19.21
N VAL A 75 7.21 -2.08 19.71
CA VAL A 75 7.38 -0.62 19.63
C VAL A 75 8.02 -0.17 18.32
N THR A 76 8.89 -0.99 17.74
CA THR A 76 9.57 -0.73 16.48
C THR A 76 9.80 -2.02 15.70
N THR A 77 9.77 -1.92 14.38
CA THR A 77 10.01 -3.07 13.49
C THR A 77 11.49 -3.17 13.11
N THR A 78 11.90 -4.33 12.69
CA THR A 78 13.26 -4.66 12.22
C THR A 78 13.17 -5.72 11.12
N SER A 79 14.29 -6.01 10.47
CA SER A 79 14.36 -7.12 9.50
C SER A 79 14.03 -8.50 10.11
N LYS A 80 14.24 -8.66 11.43
CA LYS A 80 13.98 -9.93 12.12
C LYS A 80 12.51 -10.14 12.46
N ASN A 81 11.81 -9.10 12.93
CA ASN A 81 10.41 -9.21 13.36
C ASN A 81 9.38 -8.72 12.34
N GLY A 82 9.77 -7.84 11.41
CA GLY A 82 8.87 -7.22 10.44
C GLY A 82 8.02 -8.20 9.62
N PRO A 83 8.59 -9.25 9.01
CA PRO A 83 7.80 -10.20 8.24
C PRO A 83 6.73 -10.93 9.06
N ALA A 84 7.07 -11.38 10.29
CA ALA A 84 6.11 -12.06 11.16
C ALA A 84 4.99 -11.11 11.60
N LEU A 85 5.33 -9.87 11.98
CA LEU A 85 4.36 -8.84 12.36
C LEU A 85 3.42 -8.48 11.20
N ALA A 86 3.97 -8.26 10.01
CA ALA A 86 3.16 -7.96 8.82
C ALA A 86 2.18 -9.10 8.50
N ARG A 87 2.61 -10.36 8.59
CA ARG A 87 1.70 -11.51 8.43
C ARG A 87 0.61 -11.55 9.51
N SER A 88 0.95 -11.29 10.77
CA SER A 88 -0.02 -11.26 11.87
C SER A 88 -1.06 -10.16 11.67
N LEU A 89 -0.64 -8.95 11.29
CA LEU A 89 -1.53 -7.84 10.95
C LEU A 89 -2.47 -8.21 9.78
N LEU A 90 -1.92 -8.75 8.69
CA LEU A 90 -2.72 -9.17 7.53
C LEU A 90 -3.73 -10.26 7.89
N THR A 91 -3.35 -11.21 8.75
CA THR A 91 -4.25 -12.27 9.22
C THR A 91 -5.38 -11.65 10.05
N SER A 92 -5.07 -10.86 11.06
CA SER A 92 -6.06 -10.20 11.93
C SER A 92 -7.02 -9.31 11.13
N MET A 93 -6.50 -8.54 10.17
CA MET A 93 -7.33 -7.73 9.30
C MET A 93 -8.20 -8.60 8.37
N SER A 94 -7.67 -9.71 7.88
CA SER A 94 -8.41 -10.63 7.01
C SER A 94 -9.60 -11.29 7.70
N GLU A 95 -9.53 -11.55 9.00
CA GLU A 95 -10.64 -12.11 9.80
C GLU A 95 -11.86 -11.18 9.85
N LYS A 96 -11.64 -9.87 9.71
CA LYS A 96 -12.70 -8.86 9.63
C LYS A 96 -13.45 -8.88 8.29
N LYS A 97 -12.98 -9.70 7.33
CA LYS A 97 -13.56 -9.85 5.98
C LYS A 97 -13.73 -8.51 5.26
N PRO A 98 -12.68 -7.68 5.14
CA PRO A 98 -12.73 -6.48 4.31
C PRO A 98 -12.72 -6.85 2.83
N ASP A 99 -13.14 -5.92 1.97
CA ASP A 99 -12.94 -6.02 0.52
C ASP A 99 -11.50 -5.73 0.14
N VAL A 100 -10.84 -4.80 0.85
CA VAL A 100 -9.46 -4.36 0.60
C VAL A 100 -8.73 -4.16 1.94
N ILE A 101 -7.45 -4.53 1.98
CA ILE A 101 -6.53 -4.19 3.06
C ILE A 101 -5.47 -3.25 2.51
N VAL A 102 -5.38 -2.05 3.07
CA VAL A 102 -4.30 -1.09 2.82
C VAL A 102 -3.20 -1.31 3.85
N LEU A 103 -1.99 -1.65 3.39
CA LEU A 103 -0.85 -1.90 4.25
C LEU A 103 0.21 -0.81 4.04
N GLU A 104 0.40 0.03 5.04
CA GLU A 104 1.47 1.03 5.06
C GLU A 104 2.77 0.41 5.56
N LEU A 105 3.85 0.62 4.79
CA LEU A 105 5.21 0.28 5.17
C LEU A 105 6.02 1.58 5.24
N GLY A 106 6.10 2.16 6.43
CA GLY A 106 6.80 3.42 6.67
C GLY A 106 8.33 3.29 6.71
N ASP A 107 8.99 4.45 6.63
CA ASP A 107 10.45 4.65 6.82
C ASP A 107 11.34 4.11 5.69
N GLY A 108 10.79 3.98 4.47
CA GLY A 108 11.55 3.77 3.24
C GLY A 108 12.03 2.34 2.97
N LEU A 109 12.32 2.09 1.69
CA LEU A 109 12.74 0.77 1.21
C LEU A 109 14.09 0.33 1.82
N LEU A 110 15.06 1.25 1.91
CA LEU A 110 16.41 0.99 2.39
C LEU A 110 16.59 1.30 3.87
N GLY A 111 15.50 1.53 4.59
CA GLY A 111 15.51 1.83 6.01
C GLY A 111 15.81 0.60 6.88
N THR A 112 16.09 0.85 8.16
CA THR A 112 16.43 -0.20 9.14
C THR A 112 15.23 -0.93 9.71
N TYR A 113 14.02 -0.53 9.36
CA TYR A 113 12.76 -1.03 9.94
C TYR A 113 12.20 -2.30 9.28
N GLY A 114 12.98 -2.94 8.42
CA GLY A 114 12.68 -4.27 7.90
C GLY A 114 11.72 -4.31 6.71
N VAL A 115 11.50 -3.20 6.03
CA VAL A 115 10.65 -3.15 4.82
C VAL A 115 11.14 -4.13 3.75
N GLU A 116 12.45 -4.20 3.47
CA GLU A 116 13.01 -5.15 2.52
C GLU A 116 12.70 -6.61 2.91
N ALA A 117 12.80 -6.95 4.21
CA ALA A 117 12.49 -8.30 4.68
C ALA A 117 11.00 -8.63 4.53
N ILE A 118 10.12 -7.64 4.75
CA ILE A 118 8.67 -7.79 4.52
C ILE A 118 8.39 -8.03 3.03
N LEU A 119 9.07 -7.31 2.13
CA LEU A 119 8.92 -7.46 0.67
C LEU A 119 9.43 -8.80 0.16
N ALA A 120 10.51 -9.31 0.75
CA ALA A 120 11.07 -10.61 0.43
C ALA A 120 10.22 -11.79 0.94
N ASP A 121 9.28 -11.57 1.85
CA ASP A 121 8.44 -12.63 2.40
C ASP A 121 7.45 -13.16 1.34
N LYS A 122 7.61 -14.43 0.98
CA LYS A 122 6.85 -15.07 -0.09
C LYS A 122 5.33 -15.01 0.13
N LYS A 123 4.85 -15.28 1.35
CA LYS A 123 3.41 -15.27 1.67
C LYS A 123 2.82 -13.88 1.54
N ILE A 124 3.60 -12.89 1.96
CA ILE A 124 3.22 -11.51 1.82
C ILE A 124 3.21 -11.11 0.34
N LYS A 125 4.24 -11.47 -0.43
CA LYS A 125 4.33 -11.17 -1.85
C LYS A 125 3.18 -11.81 -2.65
N GLU A 126 2.87 -13.06 -2.42
CA GLU A 126 1.75 -13.78 -3.07
C GLU A 126 0.37 -13.18 -2.79
N SER A 127 0.23 -12.39 -1.72
CA SER A 127 -1.02 -11.71 -1.37
C SER A 127 -1.15 -10.30 -1.94
N LEU A 128 -0.11 -9.79 -2.64
CA LEU A 128 -0.10 -8.46 -3.25
C LEU A 128 -1.07 -8.37 -4.43
N THR A 129 -1.78 -7.26 -4.50
CA THR A 129 -2.56 -6.89 -5.69
C THR A 129 -1.95 -5.68 -6.39
N ALA A 130 -1.54 -4.66 -5.65
CA ALA A 130 -0.91 -3.46 -6.16
C ALA A 130 0.08 -2.88 -5.15
N VAL A 131 1.08 -2.18 -5.67
CA VAL A 131 2.09 -1.46 -4.90
C VAL A 131 2.08 0.00 -5.32
N VAL A 132 1.92 0.90 -4.36
CA VAL A 132 2.05 2.34 -4.55
C VAL A 132 3.41 2.77 -4.04
N LEU A 133 4.22 3.37 -4.89
CA LEU A 133 5.53 3.89 -4.54
C LEU A 133 5.41 5.38 -4.21
N CYS A 134 5.62 5.75 -2.94
CA CYS A 134 5.75 7.16 -2.56
C CYS A 134 7.23 7.57 -2.65
N ALA A 135 7.50 8.71 -3.26
CA ALA A 135 8.86 9.20 -3.49
C ALA A 135 8.97 10.70 -3.28
N ASN A 136 10.13 11.16 -2.79
CA ASN A 136 10.39 12.59 -2.55
C ASN A 136 10.67 13.38 -3.83
N ASP A 137 11.29 12.73 -4.80
CA ASP A 137 11.74 13.34 -6.05
C ASP A 137 11.83 12.25 -7.14
N PRO A 138 12.02 12.62 -8.42
CA PRO A 138 12.13 11.65 -9.52
C PRO A 138 13.32 10.69 -9.40
N VAL A 139 14.40 11.04 -8.72
CA VAL A 139 15.55 10.15 -8.51
C VAL A 139 15.19 9.07 -7.49
N SER A 140 14.55 9.45 -6.40
CA SER A 140 14.04 8.48 -5.41
C SER A 140 12.94 7.58 -5.98
N ALA A 141 12.08 8.11 -6.87
CA ALA A 141 11.10 7.32 -7.61
C ALA A 141 11.79 6.28 -8.50
N TRP A 142 12.81 6.70 -9.27
CA TRP A 142 13.57 5.81 -10.13
C TRP A 142 14.32 4.72 -9.34
N GLY A 143 15.03 5.12 -8.27
CA GLY A 143 15.74 4.17 -7.41
C GLY A 143 14.80 3.18 -6.73
N GLY A 144 13.67 3.67 -6.20
CA GLY A 144 12.64 2.85 -5.56
C GLY A 144 12.02 1.85 -6.54
N ALA A 145 11.63 2.29 -7.73
CA ALA A 145 11.07 1.41 -8.76
C ALA A 145 12.09 0.35 -9.22
N LYS A 146 13.35 0.73 -9.38
CA LYS A 146 14.43 -0.20 -9.73
C LYS A 146 14.62 -1.27 -8.66
N ILE A 147 14.67 -0.89 -7.38
CA ILE A 147 14.79 -1.84 -6.27
C ILE A 147 13.59 -2.79 -6.23
N LEU A 148 12.38 -2.29 -6.38
CA LEU A 148 11.17 -3.11 -6.39
C LEU A 148 11.18 -4.13 -7.52
N ARG A 149 11.56 -3.71 -8.72
CA ARG A 149 11.64 -4.58 -9.91
C ARG A 149 12.74 -5.61 -9.80
N GLU A 150 13.97 -5.18 -9.58
CA GLU A 150 15.16 -6.04 -9.69
C GLU A 150 15.36 -6.94 -8.48
N LYS A 151 15.07 -6.45 -7.28
CA LYS A 151 15.31 -7.19 -6.04
C LYS A 151 14.12 -8.03 -5.60
N PHE A 152 12.90 -7.51 -5.83
CA PHE A 152 11.68 -8.13 -5.32
C PHE A 152 10.75 -8.66 -6.40
N ASP A 153 11.05 -8.40 -7.69
CA ASP A 153 10.17 -8.76 -8.82
C ASP A 153 8.73 -8.21 -8.58
N ILE A 154 8.67 -6.93 -8.19
CA ILE A 154 7.44 -6.19 -7.91
C ILE A 154 7.39 -4.98 -8.84
N GLU A 155 6.35 -4.91 -9.67
CA GLU A 155 6.06 -3.73 -10.48
C GLU A 155 5.22 -2.74 -9.69
N PRO A 156 5.68 -1.49 -9.45
CA PRO A 156 4.84 -0.45 -8.89
C PRO A 156 3.67 -0.13 -9.81
N ALA A 157 2.49 0.07 -9.26
CA ALA A 157 1.30 0.43 -10.03
C ALA A 157 1.20 1.94 -10.30
N VAL A 158 1.75 2.75 -9.40
CA VAL A 158 1.71 4.20 -9.45
C VAL A 158 2.82 4.77 -8.55
N VAL A 159 3.33 5.93 -8.93
CA VAL A 159 4.20 6.76 -8.09
C VAL A 159 3.41 7.94 -7.55
N THR A 160 3.60 8.26 -6.28
CA THR A 160 3.00 9.42 -5.61
C THR A 160 4.00 10.08 -4.65
N GLY A 161 3.54 11.03 -3.84
CA GLY A 161 4.37 11.79 -2.91
C GLY A 161 4.96 13.05 -3.56
N PRO A 162 5.91 13.73 -2.88
CA PRO A 162 6.48 15.01 -3.37
C PRO A 162 7.08 14.95 -4.77
N ALA A 163 7.53 13.80 -5.24
CA ALA A 163 7.96 13.59 -6.63
C ALA A 163 6.89 13.97 -7.67
N THR A 164 5.63 14.06 -7.25
CA THR A 164 4.48 14.38 -8.11
C THR A 164 3.85 15.75 -7.82
N ASP A 165 4.54 16.63 -7.09
CA ASP A 165 4.02 17.95 -6.71
C ASP A 165 3.93 18.93 -7.91
N ASN A 166 4.53 18.57 -9.04
CA ASN A 166 4.52 19.38 -10.26
C ASN A 166 4.55 18.51 -11.51
N ASP A 167 4.14 19.12 -12.63
CA ASP A 167 4.04 18.44 -13.93
C ASP A 167 5.38 17.90 -14.43
N VAL A 168 6.48 18.57 -14.12
CA VAL A 168 7.83 18.14 -14.54
C VAL A 168 8.19 16.82 -13.85
N GLY A 169 7.92 16.71 -12.56
CA GLY A 169 8.14 15.46 -11.81
C GLY A 169 7.27 14.32 -12.36
N ILE A 170 5.98 14.58 -12.59
CA ILE A 170 5.03 13.62 -13.16
C ILE A 170 5.52 13.15 -14.55
N GLN A 171 5.92 14.09 -15.41
CA GLN A 171 6.43 13.77 -16.75
C GLN A 171 7.72 12.93 -16.69
N GLN A 172 8.65 13.26 -15.82
CA GLN A 172 9.90 12.49 -15.65
C GLN A 172 9.63 11.06 -15.16
N ILE A 173 8.64 10.87 -14.27
CA ILE A 173 8.21 9.56 -13.82
C ILE A 173 7.65 8.76 -14.99
N ALA A 174 6.76 9.35 -15.79
CA ALA A 174 6.18 8.71 -16.95
C ALA A 174 7.25 8.30 -17.99
N ASP A 175 8.14 9.23 -18.35
CA ASP A 175 9.14 9.04 -19.40
C ASP A 175 10.21 8.00 -19.02
N ARG A 176 10.65 8.01 -17.76
CA ARG A 176 11.79 7.19 -17.32
C ARG A 176 11.37 5.86 -16.73
N LEU A 177 10.18 5.78 -16.15
CA LEU A 177 9.73 4.60 -15.43
C LEU A 177 8.58 3.86 -16.13
N ALA A 178 7.92 4.50 -17.10
CA ALA A 178 6.67 4.05 -17.70
C ALA A 178 5.57 3.82 -16.65
N LEU A 179 5.54 4.64 -15.59
CA LEU A 179 4.59 4.58 -14.50
C LEU A 179 3.76 5.87 -14.43
N PRO A 180 2.48 5.79 -14.04
CA PRO A 180 1.70 6.99 -13.76
C PRO A 180 2.22 7.67 -12.49
N GLY A 181 2.42 8.99 -12.54
CA GLY A 181 2.62 9.85 -11.38
C GLY A 181 1.30 10.50 -10.99
N ILE A 182 0.81 10.29 -9.77
CA ILE A 182 -0.45 10.86 -9.29
C ILE A 182 -0.25 11.40 -7.87
N ASN A 183 -0.46 12.70 -7.68
CA ASN A 183 -0.27 13.33 -6.39
C ASN A 183 -1.41 13.01 -5.42
N ALA A 184 -1.07 12.47 -4.25
CA ALA A 184 -2.05 12.04 -3.26
C ALA A 184 -2.81 13.22 -2.61
N LEU A 185 -2.19 14.41 -2.51
CA LEU A 185 -2.79 15.57 -1.85
C LEU A 185 -3.69 16.36 -2.81
N SER A 186 -3.22 16.65 -4.02
CA SER A 186 -3.98 17.44 -5.00
C SER A 186 -4.93 16.60 -5.85
N SER A 187 -4.66 15.31 -6.02
CA SER A 187 -5.38 14.40 -6.92
C SER A 187 -5.71 13.06 -6.26
N GLY A 188 -6.00 13.09 -4.95
CA GLY A 188 -6.24 11.88 -4.15
C GLY A 188 -7.39 11.01 -4.66
N PHE A 189 -8.45 11.61 -5.24
CA PHE A 189 -9.54 10.86 -5.89
C PHE A 189 -9.03 10.08 -7.10
N VAL A 190 -8.21 10.71 -7.95
CA VAL A 190 -7.62 10.07 -9.14
C VAL A 190 -6.70 8.92 -8.74
N LEU A 191 -5.91 9.09 -7.66
CA LEU A 191 -5.07 8.03 -7.11
C LEU A 191 -5.92 6.84 -6.65
N GLY A 192 -6.98 7.12 -5.90
CA GLY A 192 -7.90 6.08 -5.43
C GLY A 192 -8.65 5.37 -6.56
N ASP A 193 -9.06 6.10 -7.61
CA ASP A 193 -9.69 5.53 -8.80
C ASP A 193 -8.73 4.60 -9.54
N LYS A 194 -7.47 5.02 -9.70
CA LYS A 194 -6.43 4.17 -10.30
C LYS A 194 -6.27 2.85 -9.57
N ILE A 195 -6.32 2.88 -8.24
CA ILE A 195 -6.27 1.66 -7.43
C ILE A 195 -7.55 0.83 -7.58
N ALA A 196 -8.73 1.46 -7.60
CA ALA A 196 -10.00 0.77 -7.79
C ALA A 196 -10.05 0.03 -9.14
N GLU A 197 -9.56 0.64 -10.23
CA GLU A 197 -9.41 0.00 -11.54
C GLU A 197 -8.56 -1.28 -11.45
N ILE A 198 -7.39 -1.20 -10.79
CA ILE A 198 -6.49 -2.35 -10.62
C ILE A 198 -7.16 -3.46 -9.79
N LEU A 199 -8.01 -3.09 -8.85
CA LEU A 199 -8.82 -4.03 -8.08
C LEU A 199 -10.00 -4.61 -8.87
N GLY A 200 -10.18 -4.22 -10.13
CA GLY A 200 -11.29 -4.65 -10.99
C GLY A 200 -12.65 -4.12 -10.55
N ARG A 201 -12.68 -2.87 -10.03
CA ARG A 201 -13.90 -2.19 -9.61
C ARG A 201 -14.39 -1.26 -10.71
N ASP A 202 -15.70 -1.27 -10.93
CA ASP A 202 -16.37 -0.32 -11.79
C ASP A 202 -16.42 1.05 -11.07
N LEU A 203 -16.11 2.11 -11.79
CA LEU A 203 -16.09 3.49 -11.29
C LEU A 203 -17.39 4.25 -11.61
N SER A 204 -18.33 3.58 -12.28
CA SER A 204 -19.64 4.14 -12.66
C SER A 204 -20.61 4.26 -11.47
#